data_a077e9ba1b4036a9fd50438e01139511
#
_entry.id   a077e9ba1b4036a9fd50438e01139511
#
_cell.length_a   1.000
_cell.length_b   1.000
_cell.length_c   1.000
_cell.angle_alpha   90.00
_cell.angle_beta   90.00
_cell.angle_gamma   90.00
#
_symmetry.space_group_name_H-M   'P 1'
#
loop_
_entity.id
_entity.type
_entity.pdbx_description
1 polymer ?
#
loop_
_entity_poly.entity_id
_entity_poly.type
_entity_poly.pdbx_seq_one_letter_code
_entity_poly.pdbx_strand_id
1 'polypeptide(L)'
;MIFMSTILIVNDDGINSVGLLALSQALKELGEIVIVAPECECSGIGKALSIGLIHVSSVEINGFKAYSISGTPADAYFIATNKILKRKPDIVAAGINLGPNLGLEDVLNSGTIGAALEAAIHGVPAVAISYCIRDIRRKNYVSIDELKVAMDVSRRVVKYILRNGMPNNVQILSINIPEKLSDVRVKITRVAHVGYCDIHCEADNGYRIVPWLIDNYRDAEPGTDVYAVKCENVISITPIRISLNGDCKDVELLVKDVFNT
;
A
#
# COMPACT_ATOMS: atom_id res chain seq x y z
N MET A 1 -18.56 -24.60 13.31
CA MET A 1 -18.33 -23.92 12.03
C MET A 1 -16.96 -23.28 12.14
N ILE A 2 -15.98 -23.72 11.35
CA ILE A 2 -14.67 -23.05 11.27
C ILE A 2 -14.95 -21.77 10.50
N PHE A 3 -14.95 -20.61 11.18
CA PHE A 3 -15.08 -19.31 10.50
C PHE A 3 -13.83 -19.14 9.63
N MET A 4 -14.00 -19.16 8.34
CA MET A 4 -12.93 -18.90 7.39
C MET A 4 -12.67 -17.38 7.42
N SER A 5 -11.42 -16.97 7.64
CA SER A 5 -11.05 -15.54 7.64
C SER A 5 -11.37 -14.91 6.30
N THR A 6 -11.81 -13.66 6.30
CA THR A 6 -12.08 -12.89 5.09
C THR A 6 -10.93 -11.91 4.85
N ILE A 7 -10.32 -12.01 3.70
CA ILE A 7 -9.21 -11.17 3.25
C ILE A 7 -9.72 -10.24 2.16
N LEU A 8 -9.72 -8.94 2.42
CA LEU A 8 -10.00 -7.94 1.39
C LEU A 8 -8.72 -7.59 0.66
N ILE A 9 -8.70 -7.74 -0.65
CA ILE A 9 -7.60 -7.33 -1.52
C ILE A 9 -7.99 -6.09 -2.29
N VAL A 10 -7.11 -5.09 -2.24
CA VAL A 10 -7.25 -3.77 -2.91
C VAL A 10 -5.92 -3.43 -3.58
N ASN A 11 -5.93 -2.60 -4.62
CA ASN A 11 -4.73 -1.98 -5.18
C ASN A 11 -5.05 -0.60 -5.78
N ASP A 12 -4.05 0.10 -6.27
CA ASP A 12 -4.16 1.34 -7.05
C ASP A 12 -3.68 1.19 -8.51
N ASP A 13 -3.10 0.04 -8.87
CA ASP A 13 -2.71 -0.30 -10.25
C ASP A 13 -3.91 -0.68 -11.14
N GLY A 14 -5.07 -0.86 -10.54
CA GLY A 14 -6.31 -1.22 -11.22
C GLY A 14 -6.63 -2.71 -11.22
N ILE A 15 -7.90 -3.01 -11.53
CA ILE A 15 -8.50 -4.35 -11.41
C ILE A 15 -7.79 -5.43 -12.25
N ASN A 16 -7.15 -5.04 -13.34
CA ASN A 16 -6.45 -5.96 -14.26
C ASN A 16 -4.94 -6.09 -13.95
N SER A 17 -4.45 -5.51 -12.85
CA SER A 17 -3.03 -5.56 -12.50
C SER A 17 -2.57 -6.98 -12.21
N VAL A 18 -1.40 -7.34 -12.76
CA VAL A 18 -0.74 -8.63 -12.46
C VAL A 18 -0.37 -8.75 -10.99
N GLY A 19 -0.06 -7.63 -10.30
CA GLY A 19 0.20 -7.59 -8.87
C GLY A 19 -1.03 -7.97 -8.03
N LEU A 20 -2.21 -7.49 -8.41
CA LEU A 20 -3.48 -7.84 -7.76
C LEU A 20 -3.76 -9.34 -7.89
N LEU A 21 -3.59 -9.88 -9.09
CA LEU A 21 -3.75 -11.30 -9.36
C LEU A 21 -2.76 -12.15 -8.57
N ALA A 22 -1.48 -11.74 -8.56
CA ALA A 22 -0.43 -12.44 -7.82
C ALA A 22 -0.74 -12.49 -6.31
N LEU A 23 -1.18 -11.38 -5.73
CA LEU A 23 -1.57 -11.32 -4.31
C LEU A 23 -2.77 -12.22 -4.02
N SER A 24 -3.77 -12.22 -4.90
CA SER A 24 -4.96 -13.07 -4.76
C SER A 24 -4.59 -14.56 -4.78
N GLN A 25 -3.72 -14.96 -5.70
CA GLN A 25 -3.21 -16.33 -5.77
C GLN A 25 -2.38 -16.71 -4.53
N ALA A 26 -1.57 -15.80 -4.01
CA ALA A 26 -0.75 -16.04 -2.83
C ALA A 26 -1.59 -16.28 -1.56
N LEU A 27 -2.74 -15.62 -1.46
CA LEU A 27 -3.55 -15.61 -0.24
C LEU A 27 -4.76 -16.56 -0.27
N LYS A 28 -5.13 -17.13 -1.41
CA LYS A 28 -6.35 -17.92 -1.59
C LYS A 28 -6.55 -19.09 -0.61
N GLU A 29 -5.45 -19.68 -0.11
CA GLU A 29 -5.50 -20.79 0.83
C GLU A 29 -5.61 -20.33 2.31
N LEU A 30 -5.55 -19.03 2.57
CA LEU A 30 -5.59 -18.48 3.92
C LEU A 30 -6.99 -18.07 4.37
N GLY A 31 -7.93 -17.90 3.43
CA GLY A 31 -9.28 -17.47 3.73
C GLY A 31 -10.12 -17.19 2.49
N GLU A 32 -11.31 -16.65 2.72
CA GLU A 32 -12.18 -16.13 1.67
C GLU A 32 -11.56 -14.85 1.09
N ILE A 33 -11.32 -14.84 -0.22
CA ILE A 33 -10.78 -13.69 -0.93
C ILE A 33 -11.92 -12.83 -1.48
N VAL A 34 -11.92 -11.56 -1.12
CA VAL A 34 -12.78 -10.53 -1.71
C VAL A 34 -11.90 -9.49 -2.36
N ILE A 35 -12.07 -9.24 -3.64
CA ILE A 35 -11.28 -8.30 -4.42
C ILE A 35 -12.17 -7.11 -4.78
N VAL A 36 -11.73 -5.91 -4.41
CA VAL A 36 -12.35 -4.66 -4.85
C VAL A 36 -11.25 -3.70 -5.25
N ALA A 37 -11.24 -3.24 -6.48
CA ALA A 37 -10.17 -2.39 -6.99
C ALA A 37 -10.69 -1.38 -8.02
N PRO A 38 -10.00 -0.24 -8.19
CA PRO A 38 -10.29 0.73 -9.24
C PRO A 38 -10.28 0.08 -10.63
N GLU A 39 -11.14 0.57 -11.53
CA GLU A 39 -11.17 0.13 -12.93
C GLU A 39 -9.91 0.51 -13.69
N CYS A 40 -9.29 1.63 -13.30
CA CYS A 40 -8.06 2.17 -13.88
C CYS A 40 -7.02 2.44 -12.82
N GLU A 41 -5.77 2.64 -13.25
CA GLU A 41 -4.66 3.04 -12.39
C GLU A 41 -4.92 4.39 -11.72
N CYS A 42 -4.62 4.48 -10.40
CA CYS A 42 -4.78 5.63 -9.53
C CYS A 42 -3.46 6.01 -8.84
N SER A 43 -2.34 5.96 -9.55
CA SER A 43 -1.02 6.28 -8.99
C SER A 43 -0.96 7.70 -8.42
N GLY A 44 -0.35 7.87 -7.26
CA GLY A 44 -0.19 9.17 -6.61
C GLY A 44 -1.47 9.74 -6.00
N ILE A 45 -2.56 8.97 -5.90
CA ILE A 45 -3.86 9.44 -5.40
C ILE A 45 -3.90 9.56 -3.86
N GLY A 46 -2.97 8.94 -3.15
CA GLY A 46 -2.99 8.89 -1.69
C GLY A 46 -4.26 8.24 -1.15
N LYS A 47 -4.77 8.78 -0.05
CA LYS A 47 -6.01 8.34 0.61
C LYS A 47 -7.22 9.19 0.18
N ALA A 48 -7.27 9.64 -1.06
CA ALA A 48 -8.41 10.42 -1.55
C ALA A 48 -9.70 9.58 -1.60
N LEU A 49 -10.83 10.24 -1.39
CA LEU A 49 -12.18 9.70 -1.57
C LEU A 49 -12.85 10.38 -2.75
N SER A 50 -13.62 9.64 -3.52
CA SER A 50 -14.42 10.18 -4.62
C SER A 50 -15.64 10.95 -4.10
N ILE A 51 -15.85 12.13 -4.64
CA ILE A 51 -17.07 12.91 -4.40
C ILE A 51 -17.99 12.71 -5.60
N GLY A 52 -19.09 12.00 -5.41
CA GLY A 52 -20.07 11.75 -6.45
C GLY A 52 -20.43 10.27 -6.61
N LEU A 53 -20.88 9.90 -7.80
CA LEU A 53 -21.32 8.55 -8.11
C LEU A 53 -20.12 7.63 -8.34
N ILE A 54 -20.08 6.50 -7.64
CA ILE A 54 -19.12 5.43 -7.87
C ILE A 54 -19.86 4.25 -8.52
N HIS A 55 -19.48 3.92 -9.73
CA HIS A 55 -19.96 2.73 -10.43
C HIS A 55 -19.27 1.49 -9.85
N VAL A 56 -20.00 0.38 -9.71
CA VAL A 56 -19.50 -0.89 -9.23
C VAL A 56 -19.93 -1.99 -10.19
N SER A 57 -18.98 -2.72 -10.73
CA SER A 57 -19.20 -3.83 -11.65
C SER A 57 -18.64 -5.12 -11.07
N SER A 58 -19.43 -6.21 -11.09
CA SER A 58 -18.92 -7.53 -10.77
C SER A 58 -18.17 -8.07 -11.99
N VAL A 59 -16.94 -8.53 -11.75
CA VAL A 59 -16.04 -9.08 -12.77
C VAL A 59 -15.42 -10.38 -12.28
N GLU A 60 -14.83 -11.16 -13.17
CA GLU A 60 -14.04 -12.33 -12.83
C GLU A 60 -12.60 -12.18 -13.29
N ILE A 61 -11.65 -12.47 -12.41
CA ILE A 61 -10.22 -12.40 -12.70
C ILE A 61 -9.60 -13.76 -12.39
N ASN A 62 -9.28 -14.52 -13.42
CA ASN A 62 -8.65 -15.85 -13.31
C ASN A 62 -9.33 -16.76 -12.24
N GLY A 63 -10.65 -16.84 -12.27
CA GLY A 63 -11.45 -17.65 -11.34
C GLY A 63 -11.75 -16.98 -9.99
N PHE A 64 -11.27 -15.77 -9.75
CA PHE A 64 -11.64 -14.98 -8.57
C PHE A 64 -12.81 -14.05 -8.89
N LYS A 65 -13.87 -14.09 -8.06
CA LYS A 65 -14.90 -13.08 -8.09
C LYS A 65 -14.34 -11.75 -7.58
N ALA A 66 -14.47 -10.70 -8.36
CA ALA A 66 -13.94 -9.38 -8.06
C ALA A 66 -14.95 -8.28 -8.37
N TYR A 67 -14.68 -7.09 -7.86
CA TYR A 67 -15.50 -5.90 -8.10
C TYR A 67 -14.61 -4.76 -8.57
N SER A 68 -14.92 -4.27 -9.77
CA SER A 68 -14.30 -3.08 -10.34
C SER A 68 -15.11 -1.85 -9.95
N ILE A 69 -14.44 -0.79 -9.53
CA ILE A 69 -15.09 0.47 -9.15
C ILE A 69 -14.50 1.66 -9.91
N SER A 70 -15.32 2.68 -10.21
CA SER A 70 -14.85 3.95 -10.77
C SER A 70 -14.28 4.90 -9.71
N GLY A 71 -14.09 4.42 -8.48
CA GLY A 71 -13.55 5.15 -7.34
C GLY A 71 -12.08 4.87 -7.08
N THR A 72 -11.59 5.38 -5.95
CA THR A 72 -10.21 5.25 -5.48
C THR A 72 -9.99 3.94 -4.69
N PRO A 73 -8.72 3.59 -4.37
CA PRO A 73 -8.44 2.47 -3.46
C PRO A 73 -9.06 2.63 -2.06
N ALA A 74 -9.19 3.85 -1.55
CA ALA A 74 -9.88 4.12 -0.29
C ALA A 74 -11.40 3.87 -0.41
N ASP A 75 -12.02 4.25 -1.53
CA ASP A 75 -13.42 3.92 -1.81
C ASP A 75 -13.64 2.42 -1.89
N ALA A 76 -12.67 1.67 -2.42
CA ALA A 76 -12.75 0.21 -2.51
C ALA A 76 -12.95 -0.43 -1.13
N TYR A 77 -12.27 0.07 -0.09
CA TYR A 77 -12.49 -0.37 1.28
C TYR A 77 -13.94 -0.15 1.74
N PHE A 78 -14.50 1.06 1.52
CA PHE A 78 -15.87 1.38 1.92
C PHE A 78 -16.92 0.56 1.14
N ILE A 79 -16.75 0.43 -0.16
CA ILE A 79 -17.64 -0.38 -1.00
C ILE A 79 -17.59 -1.85 -0.56
N ALA A 80 -16.37 -2.39 -0.33
CA ALA A 80 -16.20 -3.74 0.16
C ALA A 80 -16.93 -3.97 1.49
N THR A 81 -16.67 -3.13 2.48
CA THR A 81 -17.17 -3.33 3.84
C THR A 81 -18.67 -3.06 3.98
N ASN A 82 -19.16 -1.98 3.35
CA ASN A 82 -20.53 -1.50 3.56
C ASN A 82 -21.54 -2.07 2.57
N LYS A 83 -21.11 -2.47 1.36
CA LYS A 83 -22.03 -2.89 0.29
C LYS A 83 -21.89 -4.36 -0.08
N ILE A 84 -20.67 -4.86 -0.15
CA ILE A 84 -20.39 -6.23 -0.61
C ILE A 84 -20.41 -7.20 0.58
N LEU A 85 -19.53 -7.02 1.56
CA LEU A 85 -19.42 -7.88 2.75
C LEU A 85 -20.46 -7.59 3.80
N LYS A 86 -20.88 -6.32 3.97
CA LYS A 86 -21.74 -5.80 5.05
C LYS A 86 -21.15 -6.10 6.44
N ARG A 87 -19.84 -6.22 6.51
CA ARG A 87 -19.03 -6.43 7.71
C ARG A 87 -17.59 -6.06 7.44
N LYS A 88 -16.78 -5.90 8.48
CA LYS A 88 -15.34 -5.70 8.34
C LYS A 88 -14.67 -7.01 7.90
N PRO A 89 -13.66 -6.97 7.02
CA PRO A 89 -12.78 -8.11 6.78
C PRO A 89 -11.86 -8.33 7.99
N ASP A 90 -11.25 -9.51 8.08
CA ASP A 90 -10.28 -9.81 9.13
C ASP A 90 -8.93 -9.16 8.88
N ILE A 91 -8.62 -8.89 7.61
CA ILE A 91 -7.41 -8.18 7.18
C ILE A 91 -7.64 -7.53 5.81
N VAL A 92 -6.95 -6.41 5.58
CA VAL A 92 -6.79 -5.82 4.25
C VAL A 92 -5.36 -6.05 3.76
N ALA A 93 -5.23 -6.64 2.58
CA ALA A 93 -3.97 -6.77 1.86
C ALA A 93 -4.02 -5.85 0.63
N ALA A 94 -3.27 -4.75 0.69
CA ALA A 94 -3.21 -3.78 -0.39
C ALA A 94 -1.98 -4.03 -1.28
N GLY A 95 -2.18 -4.20 -2.57
CA GLY A 95 -1.12 -4.45 -3.56
C GLY A 95 -1.37 -5.72 -4.41
N ILE A 96 -0.35 -6.39 -4.96
CA ILE A 96 1.08 -6.00 -4.91
C ILE A 96 1.26 -4.79 -5.84
N ASN A 97 1.67 -3.67 -5.29
CA ASN A 97 1.98 -2.48 -6.09
C ASN A 97 3.21 -2.73 -6.96
N LEU A 98 3.14 -2.35 -8.23
CA LEU A 98 4.28 -2.44 -9.16
C LEU A 98 5.02 -1.10 -9.17
N GLY A 99 5.84 -0.90 -8.17
CA GLY A 99 6.60 0.30 -7.87
C GLY A 99 6.91 0.37 -6.38
N PRO A 100 7.93 1.13 -5.97
CA PRO A 100 8.23 1.33 -4.57
C PRO A 100 7.17 2.20 -3.88
N ASN A 101 7.00 1.99 -2.58
CA ASN A 101 6.28 2.87 -1.67
C ASN A 101 7.18 3.13 -0.46
N LEU A 102 8.14 4.04 -0.62
CA LEU A 102 9.27 4.28 0.28
C LEU A 102 9.30 5.72 0.77
N GLY A 103 9.67 5.90 2.04
CA GLY A 103 9.77 7.21 2.64
C GLY A 103 8.42 7.88 2.91
N LEU A 104 8.47 9.03 3.55
CA LEU A 104 7.26 9.72 4.01
C LEU A 104 6.38 10.20 2.86
N GLU A 105 7.00 10.59 1.75
CA GLU A 105 6.25 11.09 0.60
C GLU A 105 5.37 10.01 -0.02
N ASP A 106 5.89 8.79 -0.25
CA ASP A 106 5.06 7.69 -0.75
C ASP A 106 4.04 7.22 0.28
N VAL A 107 4.38 7.22 1.58
CA VAL A 107 3.41 6.87 2.64
C VAL A 107 2.17 7.77 2.56
N LEU A 108 2.34 9.01 2.17
CA LEU A 108 1.24 9.98 2.04
C LEU A 108 0.56 9.96 0.66
N ASN A 109 1.31 9.69 -0.40
CA ASN A 109 0.83 9.79 -1.78
C ASN A 109 0.38 8.47 -2.40
N SER A 110 0.79 7.32 -1.86
CA SER A 110 0.44 6.00 -2.40
C SER A 110 -1.03 5.66 -2.22
N GLY A 111 -1.70 5.26 -3.30
CA GLY A 111 -3.04 4.69 -3.22
C GLY A 111 -3.07 3.32 -2.53
N THR A 112 -2.03 2.50 -2.71
CA THR A 112 -1.86 1.22 -2.00
C THR A 112 -1.80 1.43 -0.49
N ILE A 113 -0.96 2.36 -0.01
CA ILE A 113 -0.90 2.72 1.41
C ILE A 113 -2.19 3.42 1.83
N GLY A 114 -2.78 4.24 0.98
CA GLY A 114 -4.07 4.91 1.21
C GLY A 114 -5.20 3.93 1.55
N ALA A 115 -5.32 2.82 0.83
CA ALA A 115 -6.28 1.76 1.14
C ALA A 115 -5.98 1.08 2.49
N ALA A 116 -4.70 0.82 2.79
CA ALA A 116 -4.29 0.27 4.07
C ALA A 116 -4.55 1.24 5.23
N LEU A 117 -4.33 2.55 5.01
CA LEU A 117 -4.66 3.61 5.97
C LEU A 117 -6.16 3.64 6.26
N GLU A 118 -7.00 3.54 5.22
CA GLU A 118 -8.46 3.51 5.40
C GLU A 118 -8.88 2.35 6.28
N ALA A 119 -8.39 1.15 6.01
CA ALA A 119 -8.65 -0.04 6.81
C ALA A 119 -8.23 0.16 8.27
N ALA A 120 -7.03 0.68 8.48
CA ALA A 120 -6.45 0.87 9.80
C ALA A 120 -7.18 1.92 10.64
N ILE A 121 -7.66 3.02 10.03
CA ILE A 121 -8.53 4.02 10.67
C ILE A 121 -9.81 3.37 11.20
N HIS A 122 -10.33 2.38 10.49
CA HIS A 122 -11.51 1.61 10.89
C HIS A 122 -11.21 0.42 11.81
N GLY A 123 -9.95 0.28 12.29
CA GLY A 123 -9.53 -0.77 13.21
C GLY A 123 -9.38 -2.15 12.56
N VAL A 124 -9.18 -2.21 11.25
CA VAL A 124 -8.87 -3.44 10.52
C VAL A 124 -7.36 -3.53 10.29
N PRO A 125 -6.70 -4.64 10.65
CA PRO A 125 -5.29 -4.86 10.34
C PRO A 125 -5.03 -4.73 8.85
N ALA A 126 -3.94 -4.08 8.45
CA ALA A 126 -3.62 -3.90 7.04
C ALA A 126 -2.14 -4.16 6.71
N VAL A 127 -1.91 -4.68 5.52
CA VAL A 127 -0.57 -4.88 4.94
C VAL A 127 -0.55 -4.20 3.57
N ALA A 128 0.40 -3.30 3.36
CA ALA A 128 0.67 -2.71 2.05
C ALA A 128 1.92 -3.36 1.47
N ILE A 129 1.81 -3.93 0.28
CA ILE A 129 2.86 -4.73 -0.35
C ILE A 129 3.25 -4.09 -1.67
N SER A 130 4.55 -3.86 -1.86
CA SER A 130 5.13 -3.22 -3.03
C SER A 130 6.30 -4.04 -3.57
N TYR A 131 6.28 -4.29 -4.87
CA TYR A 131 7.40 -4.85 -5.62
C TYR A 131 8.15 -3.69 -6.29
N CYS A 132 9.33 -3.37 -5.77
CA CYS A 132 10.09 -2.18 -6.11
C CYS A 132 10.81 -2.35 -7.45
N ILE A 133 10.05 -2.29 -8.56
CA ILE A 133 10.65 -2.22 -9.90
C ILE A 133 11.52 -0.96 -9.97
N ARG A 134 12.71 -1.11 -10.54
CA ARG A 134 13.67 0.01 -10.62
C ARG A 134 13.29 1.03 -11.67
N ASP A 135 12.61 0.59 -12.72
CA ASP A 135 12.18 1.42 -13.83
C ASP A 135 10.68 1.20 -14.08
N ILE A 136 9.88 2.21 -13.80
CA ILE A 136 8.42 2.17 -13.96
C ILE A 136 7.97 1.82 -15.38
N ARG A 137 8.78 2.08 -16.39
CA ARG A 137 8.50 1.72 -17.79
C ARG A 137 8.36 0.21 -17.99
N ARG A 138 8.89 -0.59 -17.06
CA ARG A 138 8.72 -2.05 -17.03
C ARG A 138 7.40 -2.52 -16.44
N LYS A 139 6.62 -1.65 -15.82
CA LYS A 139 5.41 -2.01 -15.07
C LYS A 139 4.50 -2.97 -15.83
N ASN A 140 4.23 -2.68 -17.10
CA ASN A 140 3.35 -3.49 -17.95
C ASN A 140 3.99 -4.81 -18.44
N TYR A 141 5.25 -5.05 -18.16
CA TYR A 141 5.99 -6.24 -18.58
C TYR A 141 6.38 -7.16 -17.42
N VAL A 142 5.98 -6.82 -16.18
CA VAL A 142 6.21 -7.66 -15.01
C VAL A 142 5.35 -8.91 -15.11
N SER A 143 5.97 -10.08 -14.96
CA SER A 143 5.29 -11.36 -14.96
C SER A 143 4.97 -11.83 -13.53
N ILE A 144 4.02 -12.75 -13.39
CA ILE A 144 3.72 -13.40 -12.10
C ILE A 144 4.96 -14.13 -11.54
N ASP A 145 5.79 -14.68 -12.40
CA ASP A 145 7.00 -15.40 -11.98
C ASP A 145 8.01 -14.48 -11.29
N GLU A 146 8.11 -13.24 -11.71
CA GLU A 146 8.95 -12.24 -11.04
C GLU A 146 8.41 -11.88 -9.64
N LEU A 147 7.12 -12.04 -9.39
CA LEU A 147 6.47 -11.71 -8.13
C LEU A 147 6.52 -12.85 -7.09
N LYS A 148 7.10 -14.02 -7.39
CA LYS A 148 7.11 -15.19 -6.49
C LYS A 148 7.61 -14.89 -5.08
N VAL A 149 8.67 -14.09 -4.95
CA VAL A 149 9.21 -13.70 -3.62
C VAL A 149 8.20 -12.82 -2.90
N ALA A 150 7.62 -11.84 -3.60
CA ALA A 150 6.61 -10.95 -3.01
C ALA A 150 5.35 -11.74 -2.60
N MET A 151 4.92 -12.72 -3.39
CA MET A 151 3.81 -13.62 -3.07
C MET A 151 4.09 -14.44 -1.80
N ASP A 152 5.29 -15.03 -1.67
CA ASP A 152 5.64 -15.85 -0.50
C ASP A 152 5.75 -14.99 0.77
N VAL A 153 6.38 -13.83 0.69
CA VAL A 153 6.47 -12.87 1.81
C VAL A 153 5.07 -12.43 2.25
N SER A 154 4.22 -12.04 1.30
CA SER A 154 2.83 -11.64 1.57
C SER A 154 2.06 -12.73 2.28
N ARG A 155 2.13 -13.97 1.76
CA ARG A 155 1.45 -15.13 2.34
C ARG A 155 1.91 -15.40 3.76
N ARG A 156 3.21 -15.36 4.04
CA ARG A 156 3.77 -15.59 5.39
C ARG A 156 3.32 -14.51 6.36
N VAL A 157 3.38 -13.24 5.98
CA VAL A 157 3.01 -12.11 6.85
C VAL A 157 1.51 -12.13 7.12
N VAL A 158 0.66 -12.25 6.09
CA VAL A 158 -0.80 -12.31 6.27
C VAL A 158 -1.21 -13.50 7.11
N LYS A 159 -0.62 -14.69 6.87
CA LYS A 159 -0.86 -15.88 7.69
C LYS A 159 -0.50 -15.66 9.16
N TYR A 160 0.60 -14.99 9.44
CA TYR A 160 1.01 -14.66 10.82
C TYR A 160 -0.01 -13.74 11.49
N ILE A 161 -0.42 -12.66 10.79
CA ILE A 161 -1.37 -11.67 11.33
C ILE A 161 -2.74 -12.31 11.57
N LEU A 162 -3.25 -13.13 10.67
CA LEU A 162 -4.52 -13.83 10.86
C LEU A 162 -4.52 -14.77 12.07
N ARG A 163 -3.36 -15.33 12.44
CA ARG A 163 -3.23 -16.25 13.57
C ARG A 163 -2.94 -15.56 14.91
N ASN A 164 -2.16 -14.50 14.90
CA ASN A 164 -1.57 -13.90 16.09
C ASN A 164 -2.03 -12.44 16.32
N GLY A 165 -2.72 -11.86 15.36
CA GLY A 165 -3.03 -10.43 15.34
C GLY A 165 -1.87 -9.56 14.86
N MET A 166 -2.14 -8.28 14.68
CA MET A 166 -1.13 -7.27 14.38
C MET A 166 -0.27 -7.00 15.64
N PRO A 167 1.05 -6.78 15.49
CA PRO A 167 1.89 -6.39 16.63
C PRO A 167 1.36 -5.14 17.35
N ASN A 168 1.59 -5.06 18.66
CA ASN A 168 1.11 -3.93 19.48
C ASN A 168 1.60 -2.58 18.93
N ASN A 169 0.71 -1.60 18.91
CA ASN A 169 0.96 -0.25 18.40
C ASN A 169 1.34 -0.17 16.90
N VAL A 170 1.06 -1.21 16.13
CA VAL A 170 1.21 -1.24 14.67
C VAL A 170 -0.18 -1.39 14.06
N GLN A 171 -0.54 -0.53 13.13
CA GLN A 171 -1.80 -0.61 12.41
C GLN A 171 -1.60 -1.11 10.98
N ILE A 172 -0.45 -0.81 10.37
CA ILE A 172 -0.11 -1.22 9.02
C ILE A 172 1.32 -1.77 9.00
N LEU A 173 1.56 -2.83 8.25
CA LEU A 173 2.90 -3.20 7.81
C LEU A 173 3.07 -2.80 6.34
N SER A 174 4.01 -1.89 6.08
CA SER A 174 4.46 -1.56 4.72
C SER A 174 5.63 -2.46 4.37
N ILE A 175 5.49 -3.24 3.29
CA ILE A 175 6.49 -4.22 2.84
C ILE A 175 6.94 -3.82 1.45
N ASN A 176 8.22 -3.54 1.32
CA ASN A 176 8.84 -3.19 0.06
C ASN A 176 9.86 -4.26 -0.33
N ILE A 177 9.64 -4.92 -1.46
CA ILE A 177 10.45 -6.02 -1.97
C ILE A 177 11.25 -5.53 -3.18
N PRO A 178 12.59 -5.50 -3.13
CA PRO A 178 13.43 -5.15 -4.29
C PRO A 178 13.19 -6.07 -5.48
N GLU A 179 13.23 -5.50 -6.70
CA GLU A 179 13.01 -6.22 -7.97
C GLU A 179 13.96 -7.40 -8.17
N LYS A 180 15.23 -7.23 -7.81
CA LYS A 180 16.27 -8.25 -7.98
C LYS A 180 16.94 -8.52 -6.65
N LEU A 181 16.62 -9.65 -6.05
CA LEU A 181 17.25 -10.10 -4.83
C LEU A 181 18.28 -11.18 -5.15
N SER A 182 19.49 -11.03 -4.62
CA SER A 182 20.49 -12.10 -4.64
C SER A 182 20.19 -13.18 -3.60
N ASP A 183 19.62 -12.75 -2.49
CA ASP A 183 19.16 -13.57 -1.37
C ASP A 183 17.96 -12.93 -0.68
N VAL A 184 17.16 -13.73 0.01
CA VAL A 184 15.96 -13.23 0.74
C VAL A 184 16.37 -12.78 2.14
N ARG A 185 16.86 -11.54 2.26
CA ARG A 185 17.10 -10.88 3.54
C ARG A 185 16.00 -9.88 3.84
N VAL A 186 15.59 -9.82 5.11
CA VAL A 186 14.53 -8.94 5.60
C VAL A 186 15.08 -8.05 6.70
N LYS A 187 14.74 -6.77 6.67
CA LYS A 187 15.01 -5.82 7.75
C LYS A 187 13.74 -5.16 8.23
N ILE A 188 13.65 -4.97 9.55
CA ILE A 188 12.68 -4.06 10.15
C ILE A 188 13.26 -2.66 9.98
N THR A 189 12.46 -1.77 9.43
CA THR A 189 12.87 -0.41 9.07
C THR A 189 11.93 0.64 9.67
N ARG A 190 12.35 1.88 9.63
CA ARG A 190 11.49 3.05 9.87
C ARG A 190 11.23 3.79 8.55
N VAL A 191 10.14 4.51 8.47
CA VAL A 191 9.87 5.40 7.33
C VAL A 191 10.97 6.45 7.25
N ALA A 192 11.60 6.58 6.09
CA ALA A 192 12.57 7.66 5.85
C ALA A 192 11.85 9.00 5.77
N HIS A 193 12.33 10.01 6.50
CA HIS A 193 11.79 11.36 6.40
C HIS A 193 12.40 12.10 5.20
N VAL A 194 12.19 11.54 4.03
CA VAL A 194 12.68 12.06 2.75
C VAL A 194 11.59 12.04 1.71
N GLY A 195 11.72 12.89 0.71
CA GLY A 195 10.90 12.88 -0.49
C GLY A 195 11.74 12.64 -1.74
N TYR A 196 11.15 12.92 -2.89
CA TYR A 196 11.82 12.81 -4.18
C TYR A 196 12.78 13.98 -4.41
N CYS A 197 13.76 13.76 -5.28
CA CYS A 197 14.41 14.84 -6.00
C CYS A 197 13.40 15.46 -6.99
N ASP A 198 13.80 16.48 -7.74
CA ASP A 198 12.96 17.02 -8.80
C ASP A 198 12.56 15.91 -9.79
N ILE A 199 11.27 15.64 -9.85
CA ILE A 199 10.67 14.61 -10.69
C ILE A 199 9.88 15.19 -11.86
N HIS A 200 10.00 16.48 -12.13
CA HIS A 200 9.31 17.14 -13.23
C HIS A 200 10.27 17.43 -14.38
N CYS A 201 9.78 17.28 -15.60
CA CYS A 201 10.47 17.74 -16.80
C CYS A 201 9.52 18.59 -17.65
N GLU A 202 10.08 19.53 -18.41
CA GLU A 202 9.31 20.32 -19.37
C GLU A 202 8.72 19.40 -20.45
N ALA A 203 7.49 19.70 -20.82
CA ALA A 203 6.76 19.05 -21.89
C ALA A 203 5.93 20.12 -22.63
N ASP A 204 5.37 19.78 -23.81
CA ASP A 204 4.60 20.67 -24.63
C ASP A 204 3.54 21.43 -23.82
N ASN A 205 3.76 22.73 -23.59
CA ASN A 205 2.88 23.63 -22.82
C ASN A 205 2.69 23.30 -21.33
N GLY A 206 3.67 22.64 -20.69
CA GLY A 206 3.57 22.33 -19.27
C GLY A 206 4.72 21.49 -18.73
N TYR A 207 4.43 20.76 -17.67
CA TYR A 207 5.37 19.85 -17.03
C TYR A 207 4.79 18.45 -16.98
N ARG A 208 5.66 17.47 -17.06
CA ARG A 208 5.31 16.06 -16.90
C ARG A 208 6.15 15.47 -15.77
N ILE A 209 5.54 14.61 -14.97
CA ILE A 209 6.30 13.80 -14.01
C ILE A 209 7.14 12.80 -14.80
N VAL A 210 8.45 12.78 -14.53
CA VAL A 210 9.34 11.76 -15.08
C VAL A 210 8.98 10.40 -14.48
N PRO A 211 9.24 9.29 -15.19
CA PRO A 211 9.01 7.96 -14.65
C PRO A 211 9.68 7.78 -13.29
N TRP A 212 8.95 7.25 -12.31
CA TRP A 212 9.52 6.91 -11.01
C TRP A 212 10.62 5.88 -11.17
N LEU A 213 11.81 6.26 -10.73
CA LEU A 213 12.96 5.37 -10.61
C LEU A 213 13.34 5.32 -9.15
N ILE A 214 13.86 4.19 -8.70
CA ILE A 214 14.32 4.06 -7.30
C ILE A 214 15.42 5.07 -6.97
N ASP A 215 16.15 5.51 -7.98
CA ASP A 215 17.23 6.50 -7.83
C ASP A 215 16.72 7.94 -7.64
N ASN A 216 15.43 8.21 -7.89
CA ASN A 216 14.81 9.52 -7.64
C ASN A 216 14.60 9.82 -6.14
N TYR A 217 14.61 8.79 -5.28
CA TYR A 217 14.56 9.05 -3.85
C TYR A 217 15.85 9.71 -3.37
N ARG A 218 15.72 10.74 -2.53
CA ARG A 218 16.86 11.34 -1.84
C ARG A 218 17.56 10.30 -0.98
N ASP A 219 18.82 10.55 -0.68
CA ASP A 219 19.58 9.70 0.21
C ASP A 219 18.97 9.71 1.61
N ALA A 220 18.92 8.54 2.21
CA ALA A 220 18.31 8.30 3.50
C ALA A 220 19.29 7.62 4.44
N GLU A 221 19.03 7.76 5.73
CA GLU A 221 19.88 7.17 6.77
C GLU A 221 19.75 5.64 6.84
N PRO A 222 20.81 4.94 7.27
CA PRO A 222 20.74 3.51 7.61
C PRO A 222 19.58 3.20 8.56
N GLY A 223 18.94 2.05 8.35
CA GLY A 223 17.78 1.59 9.12
C GLY A 223 16.45 2.17 8.65
N THR A 224 16.43 2.94 7.57
CA THR A 224 15.21 3.40 6.90
C THR A 224 14.82 2.47 5.75
N ASP A 225 13.56 2.54 5.33
CA ASP A 225 12.99 1.78 4.22
C ASP A 225 13.68 2.12 2.88
N VAL A 226 13.89 3.41 2.61
CA VAL A 226 14.62 3.87 1.42
C VAL A 226 16.04 3.31 1.41
N TYR A 227 16.77 3.41 2.51
CA TYR A 227 18.14 2.91 2.59
C TYR A 227 18.22 1.38 2.41
N ALA A 228 17.32 0.65 3.06
CA ALA A 228 17.26 -0.81 2.97
C ALA A 228 17.03 -1.30 1.53
N VAL A 229 16.10 -0.66 0.80
CA VAL A 229 15.77 -1.06 -0.57
C VAL A 229 16.78 -0.52 -1.57
N LYS A 230 17.09 0.79 -1.52
CA LYS A 230 17.96 1.46 -2.49
C LYS A 230 19.41 1.05 -2.38
N CYS A 231 19.95 1.01 -1.15
CA CYS A 231 21.38 0.83 -0.90
C CYS A 231 21.76 -0.60 -0.54
N GLU A 232 20.95 -1.29 0.27
CA GLU A 232 21.29 -2.64 0.75
C GLU A 232 20.64 -3.76 -0.07
N ASN A 233 19.65 -3.43 -0.92
CA ASN A 233 18.89 -4.38 -1.73
C ASN A 233 18.30 -5.52 -0.88
N VAL A 234 17.63 -5.16 0.23
CA VAL A 234 16.96 -6.08 1.15
C VAL A 234 15.48 -5.74 1.27
N ILE A 235 14.67 -6.73 1.63
CA ILE A 235 13.24 -6.53 1.89
C ILE A 235 13.09 -5.66 3.12
N SER A 236 12.36 -4.55 2.96
CA SER A 236 11.99 -3.65 4.04
C SER A 236 10.62 -4.04 4.59
N ILE A 237 10.51 -4.22 5.91
CA ILE A 237 9.22 -4.30 6.63
C ILE A 237 9.17 -3.13 7.60
N THR A 238 8.31 -2.17 7.30
CA THR A 238 8.16 -0.93 8.06
C THR A 238 6.84 -0.96 8.83
N PRO A 239 6.87 -1.01 10.18
CA PRO A 239 5.67 -0.85 10.97
C PRO A 239 5.21 0.61 10.94
N ILE A 240 3.95 0.85 10.58
CA ILE A 240 3.34 2.17 10.54
C ILE A 240 2.30 2.28 11.65
N ARG A 241 2.41 3.37 12.42
CA ARG A 241 1.42 3.79 13.41
C ARG A 241 0.71 5.04 12.92
N ILE A 242 -0.62 5.03 12.97
CA ILE A 242 -1.42 6.20 12.63
C ILE A 242 -1.56 7.05 13.90
N SER A 243 -0.75 8.09 14.02
CA SER A 243 -0.85 9.09 15.08
C SER A 243 -0.41 10.43 14.49
N LEU A 244 -1.35 11.38 14.45
CA LEU A 244 -1.12 12.72 13.92
C LEU A 244 -1.07 13.77 15.03
N ASN A 245 -1.09 13.34 16.30
CA ASN A 245 -1.07 14.25 17.45
C ASN A 245 0.37 14.75 17.69
N GLY A 246 0.55 16.05 17.64
CA GLY A 246 1.76 16.73 18.08
C GLY A 246 1.80 16.91 19.60
N ASP A 247 2.91 17.47 20.12
CA ASP A 247 3.00 17.87 21.52
C ASP A 247 2.18 19.16 21.75
N CYS A 248 1.23 19.09 22.70
CA CYS A 248 0.35 20.22 23.01
C CYS A 248 1.03 21.31 23.84
N LYS A 249 2.16 21.02 24.52
CA LYS A 249 2.78 21.97 25.46
C LYS A 249 3.20 23.27 24.82
N ASP A 250 3.89 23.18 23.66
CA ASP A 250 4.34 24.38 22.95
C ASP A 250 3.17 25.15 22.35
N VAL A 251 2.10 24.42 21.94
CA VAL A 251 0.87 25.02 21.43
C VAL A 251 0.09 25.75 22.56
N GLU A 252 0.09 25.19 23.78
CA GLU A 252 -0.50 25.86 24.95
C GLU A 252 0.17 27.19 25.26
N LEU A 253 1.51 27.28 25.14
CA LEU A 253 2.26 28.52 25.31
C LEU A 253 1.87 29.55 24.22
N LEU A 254 1.85 29.10 22.96
CA LEU A 254 1.42 29.92 21.84
C LEU A 254 0.00 30.47 22.06
N VAL A 255 -0.94 29.61 22.49
CA VAL A 255 -2.34 30.05 22.75
C VAL A 255 -2.41 31.09 23.85
N LYS A 256 -1.66 30.90 24.95
CA LYS A 256 -1.60 31.89 26.05
C LYS A 256 -1.07 33.24 25.57
N ASP A 257 0.02 33.23 24.80
CA ASP A 257 0.64 34.45 24.29
C ASP A 257 -0.25 35.20 23.27
N VAL A 258 -0.93 34.42 22.37
CA VAL A 258 -1.74 35.03 21.30
C VAL A 258 -3.11 35.51 21.82
N PHE A 259 -3.73 34.78 22.74
CA PHE A 259 -5.11 35.05 23.19
C PHE A 259 -5.20 35.64 24.59
N ASN A 260 -4.08 35.90 25.29
CA ASN A 260 -4.00 36.47 26.65
C ASN A 260 -4.86 35.71 27.67
N THR A 261 -4.85 34.34 27.60
CA THR A 261 -5.65 33.46 28.48
C THR A 261 -4.83 32.87 29.62
#